data_d872ee9db8d75c3f7c6defcbe163bcd3
#
_entry.id   d872ee9db8d75c3f7c6defcbe163bcd3
#
_cell.length_a   1.000
_cell.length_b   1.000
_cell.length_c   1.000
_cell.angle_alpha   90.00
_cell.angle_beta   90.00
_cell.angle_gamma   90.00
#
_symmetry.space_group_name_H-M   'P 1'
#
loop_
_entity.id
_entity.type
_entity.pdbx_description
1 polymer ?
#
loop_
_entity_poly.entity_id
_entity_poly.type
_entity_poly.pdbx_seq_one_letter_code
_entity_poly.pdbx_strand_id
1 'polypeptide(L)'
;LWKIAFMTFFLSAILDNLTTSIVMVMILRKLVQDKHDRMIYASLVIIAANSGGAFSPIGDVTTIMLWNAGMITAGGVLSEIFIPSLVSMLIPAFLLQMLLKGNIQYDDMTSDMLGDREVLEFNGFQRKIVFAIGVGGLCSVPLFHFFTDLPPFAGILLVLGILWTVTEVFYRNLHKKRGDEIQFSKRVCSLL
;
A
#
# COMPACT_ATOMS: atom_id res chain seq x y z
N LEU A 1 3.83 18.10 -2.44
CA LEU A 1 4.51 17.33 -3.49
C LEU A 1 5.52 16.38 -2.89
N TRP A 2 6.54 16.84 -2.17
CA TRP A 2 7.62 16.01 -1.61
C TRP A 2 7.14 14.89 -0.70
N LYS A 3 6.19 15.16 0.21
CA LYS A 3 5.62 14.13 1.09
C LYS A 3 5.01 12.98 0.30
N ILE A 4 4.30 13.27 -0.78
CA ILE A 4 3.68 12.26 -1.65
C ILE A 4 4.77 11.48 -2.40
N ALA A 5 5.78 12.14 -2.93
CA ALA A 5 6.87 11.50 -3.65
C ALA A 5 7.64 10.51 -2.76
N PHE A 6 8.10 10.94 -1.59
CA PHE A 6 8.83 10.08 -0.66
C PHE A 6 7.96 8.93 -0.13
N MET A 7 6.72 9.24 0.26
CA MET A 7 5.79 8.21 0.72
C MET A 7 5.56 7.14 -0.36
N THR A 8 5.36 7.55 -1.61
CA THR A 8 5.19 6.64 -2.74
C THR A 8 6.46 5.82 -3.00
N PHE A 9 7.62 6.46 -2.98
CA PHE A 9 8.91 5.81 -3.20
C PHE A 9 9.17 4.67 -2.21
N PHE A 10 9.05 4.94 -0.91
CA PHE A 10 9.27 3.91 0.11
C PHE A 10 8.15 2.87 0.16
N LEU A 11 6.91 3.28 -0.09
CA LEU A 11 5.79 2.34 -0.13
C LEU A 11 5.95 1.34 -1.28
N SER A 12 6.43 1.79 -2.44
CA SER A 12 6.67 0.95 -3.60
C SER A 12 7.81 -0.05 -3.42
N ALA A 13 8.78 0.27 -2.56
CA ALA A 13 9.83 -0.68 -2.22
C ALA A 13 9.31 -1.91 -1.46
N ILE A 14 8.14 -1.80 -0.81
CA ILE A 14 7.54 -2.84 0.01
C ILE A 14 6.36 -3.53 -0.70
N LEU A 15 5.50 -2.74 -1.36
CA LEU A 15 4.29 -3.24 -2.02
C LEU A 15 4.63 -3.40 -3.52
N ASP A 16 4.83 -3.43 -4.37
CA ASP A 16 5.09 -3.31 -5.81
C ASP A 16 4.69 -1.93 -6.38
N ASN A 17 5.29 -1.61 -7.50
CA ASN A 17 5.11 -0.32 -8.17
C ASN A 17 3.68 -0.13 -8.72
N LEU A 18 3.04 -1.20 -9.21
CA LEU A 18 1.70 -1.13 -9.77
C LEU A 18 0.64 -0.88 -8.68
N THR A 19 0.65 -1.71 -7.64
CA THR A 19 -0.26 -1.58 -6.49
C THR A 19 -0.11 -0.22 -5.81
N THR A 20 1.14 0.20 -5.57
CA THR A 20 1.44 1.51 -4.98
C THR A 20 0.91 2.65 -5.85
N SER A 21 1.12 2.58 -7.16
CA SER A 21 0.61 3.60 -8.10
C SER A 21 -0.92 3.71 -8.06
N ILE A 22 -1.62 2.57 -8.09
CA ILE A 22 -3.09 2.54 -8.03
C ILE A 22 -3.60 3.14 -6.71
N VAL A 23 -3.05 2.71 -5.58
CA VAL A 23 -3.46 3.19 -4.25
C VAL A 23 -3.21 4.69 -4.12
N MET A 24 -2.01 5.16 -4.48
CA MET A 24 -1.65 6.57 -4.38
C MET A 24 -2.47 7.46 -5.32
N VAL A 25 -2.76 7.01 -6.54
CA VAL A 25 -3.64 7.75 -7.47
C VAL A 25 -5.07 7.80 -6.94
N MET A 26 -5.59 6.74 -6.32
CA MET A 26 -6.90 6.76 -5.67
C MET A 26 -6.94 7.76 -4.50
N ILE A 27 -5.88 7.84 -3.70
CA ILE A 27 -5.76 8.84 -2.64
C ILE A 27 -5.70 10.25 -3.23
N LEU A 28 -4.91 10.47 -4.28
CA LEU A 28 -4.80 11.76 -4.96
C LEU A 28 -6.15 12.25 -5.51
N ARG A 29 -7.00 11.36 -6.03
CA ARG A 29 -8.34 11.73 -6.51
C ARG A 29 -9.23 12.30 -5.41
N LYS A 30 -8.95 11.98 -4.16
CA LYS A 30 -9.68 12.52 -3.00
C LYS A 30 -9.03 13.81 -2.47
N LEU A 31 -7.71 13.94 -2.56
CA LEU A 31 -6.96 15.05 -1.99
C LEU A 31 -6.85 16.26 -2.92
N VAL A 32 -6.80 16.05 -4.24
CA VAL A 32 -6.56 17.10 -5.24
C VAL A 32 -7.78 17.23 -6.14
N GLN A 33 -8.52 18.31 -5.99
CA GLN A 33 -9.74 18.55 -6.76
C GLN A 33 -9.44 19.04 -8.17
N ASP A 34 -8.42 19.89 -8.34
CA ASP A 34 -8.05 20.38 -9.65
C ASP A 34 -7.51 19.27 -10.54
N LYS A 35 -8.06 19.17 -11.75
CA LYS A 35 -7.71 18.12 -12.70
C LYS A 35 -6.27 18.23 -13.19
N HIS A 36 -5.79 19.45 -13.43
CA HIS A 36 -4.45 19.70 -13.93
C HIS A 36 -3.38 19.36 -12.90
N ASP A 37 -3.55 19.86 -11.68
CA ASP A 37 -2.65 19.57 -10.57
C ASP A 37 -2.64 18.07 -10.24
N ARG A 38 -3.82 17.44 -10.25
CA ARG A 38 -3.93 16.00 -10.04
C ARG A 38 -3.18 15.17 -11.08
N MET A 39 -3.17 15.60 -12.35
CA MET A 39 -2.37 14.93 -13.39
C MET A 39 -0.88 15.05 -13.11
N ILE A 40 -0.40 16.21 -12.69
CA ILE A 40 1.00 16.45 -12.33
C ILE A 40 1.39 15.56 -11.13
N TYR A 41 0.58 15.54 -10.07
CA TYR A 41 0.81 14.67 -8.93
C TYR A 41 0.75 13.18 -9.28
N ALA A 42 -0.16 12.75 -10.15
CA ALA A 42 -0.25 11.37 -10.60
C ALA A 42 0.98 10.95 -11.42
N SER A 43 1.50 11.85 -12.28
CA SER A 43 2.75 11.60 -13.01
C SER A 43 3.93 11.41 -12.06
N LEU A 44 4.03 12.25 -11.01
CA LEU A 44 5.06 12.10 -10.00
C LEU A 44 4.93 10.79 -9.22
N VAL A 45 3.70 10.40 -8.86
CA VAL A 45 3.44 9.13 -8.18
C VAL A 45 3.93 7.95 -9.01
N ILE A 46 3.63 7.93 -10.31
CA ILE A 46 4.09 6.86 -11.21
C ILE A 46 5.61 6.80 -11.27
N ILE A 47 6.28 7.93 -11.41
CA ILE A 47 7.75 8.00 -11.44
C ILE A 47 8.33 7.55 -10.10
N ALA A 48 7.81 8.06 -8.98
CA ALA A 48 8.28 7.71 -7.64
C ALA A 48 8.04 6.22 -7.32
N ALA A 49 6.91 5.64 -7.74
CA ALA A 49 6.62 4.23 -7.55
C ALA A 49 7.59 3.34 -8.34
N ASN A 50 7.84 3.64 -9.61
CA ASN A 50 8.80 2.88 -10.41
C ASN A 50 10.23 3.01 -9.87
N SER A 51 10.66 4.22 -9.51
CA SER A 51 11.97 4.44 -8.91
C SER A 51 12.11 3.71 -7.56
N GLY A 52 11.05 3.75 -6.72
CA GLY A 52 11.03 3.06 -5.42
C GLY A 52 10.99 1.54 -5.55
N GLY A 53 10.28 1.02 -6.55
CA GLY A 53 10.26 -0.41 -6.83
C GLY A 53 11.60 -0.96 -7.32
N ALA A 54 12.33 -0.18 -8.11
CA ALA A 54 13.56 -0.62 -8.77
C ALA A 54 14.69 -0.98 -7.80
N PHE A 55 14.83 -0.29 -6.67
CA PHE A 55 15.91 -0.56 -5.71
C PHE A 55 15.60 -1.70 -4.72
N SER A 56 14.36 -2.19 -4.71
CA SER A 56 13.94 -3.28 -3.82
C SER A 56 13.87 -4.61 -4.60
N PRO A 57 14.32 -5.72 -4.02
CA PRO A 57 14.22 -7.03 -4.68
C PRO A 57 12.77 -7.52 -4.85
N ILE A 58 11.81 -6.94 -4.14
CA ILE A 58 10.38 -7.29 -4.18
C ILE A 58 9.48 -6.17 -4.69
N GLY A 59 10.03 -5.00 -4.96
CA GLY A 59 9.27 -3.81 -5.35
C GLY A 59 8.91 -3.73 -6.84
N ASP A 60 9.53 -4.55 -7.68
CA ASP A 60 9.23 -4.65 -9.11
C ASP A 60 9.28 -6.10 -9.59
N VAL A 61 8.38 -6.45 -10.49
CA VAL A 61 8.29 -7.80 -11.08
C VAL A 61 9.60 -8.19 -11.78
N THR A 62 10.24 -7.25 -12.47
CA THR A 62 11.53 -7.50 -13.16
C THR A 62 12.64 -7.84 -12.19
N THR A 63 12.72 -7.13 -11.06
CA THR A 63 13.72 -7.38 -10.02
C THR A 63 13.48 -8.73 -9.33
N ILE A 64 12.20 -9.08 -9.07
CA ILE A 64 11.81 -10.41 -8.55
C ILE A 64 12.26 -11.53 -9.50
N MET A 65 12.04 -11.36 -10.80
CA MET A 65 12.43 -12.36 -11.81
C MET A 65 13.94 -12.56 -11.85
N LEU A 66 14.73 -11.48 -11.82
CA LEU A 66 16.19 -11.55 -11.80
C LEU A 66 16.72 -12.18 -10.51
N TRP A 67 16.09 -11.85 -9.37
CA TRP A 67 16.46 -12.45 -8.10
C TRP A 67 16.14 -13.95 -8.06
N ASN A 68 14.97 -14.36 -8.52
CA ASN A 68 14.61 -15.79 -8.65
C ASN A 68 15.53 -16.57 -9.59
N ALA A 69 16.02 -15.93 -10.64
CA ALA A 69 16.99 -16.52 -11.56
C ALA A 69 18.42 -16.58 -10.99
N GLY A 70 18.65 -16.08 -9.78
CA GLY A 70 19.96 -16.04 -9.14
C GLY A 70 20.95 -15.07 -9.81
N MET A 71 20.47 -14.18 -10.69
CA MET A 71 21.32 -13.23 -11.41
C MET A 71 21.72 -12.02 -10.57
N ILE A 72 20.94 -11.70 -9.53
CA ILE A 72 21.17 -10.58 -8.61
C ILE A 72 20.99 -11.04 -7.17
N THR A 73 21.66 -10.35 -6.24
CA THR A 73 21.49 -10.55 -4.80
C THR A 73 20.64 -9.41 -4.22
N ALA A 74 19.83 -9.71 -3.21
CA ALA A 74 18.99 -8.69 -2.56
C ALA A 74 19.82 -7.52 -2.00
N GLY A 75 20.98 -7.83 -1.38
CA GLY A 75 21.88 -6.81 -0.85
C GLY A 75 22.52 -5.94 -1.94
N GLY A 76 22.90 -6.54 -3.08
CA GLY A 76 23.46 -5.81 -4.22
C GLY A 76 22.46 -4.82 -4.81
N VAL A 77 21.21 -5.26 -5.01
CA VAL A 77 20.14 -4.36 -5.50
C VAL A 77 19.94 -3.18 -4.57
N LEU A 78 19.80 -3.43 -3.27
CA LEU A 78 19.59 -2.39 -2.25
C LEU A 78 20.75 -1.39 -2.19
N SER A 79 22.01 -1.85 -2.26
CA SER A 79 23.17 -0.97 -2.10
C SER A 79 23.50 -0.18 -3.36
N GLU A 80 23.40 -0.81 -4.53
CA GLU A 80 23.87 -0.20 -5.78
C GLU A 80 22.79 0.59 -6.52
N ILE A 81 21.51 0.15 -6.42
CA ILE A 81 20.42 0.79 -7.15
C ILE A 81 19.71 1.87 -6.32
N PHE A 82 19.92 1.91 -4.99
CA PHE A 82 19.25 2.92 -4.14
C PHE A 82 19.55 4.37 -4.56
N ILE A 83 20.82 4.72 -4.76
CA ILE A 83 21.22 6.08 -5.13
C ILE A 83 20.70 6.47 -6.52
N PRO A 84 20.89 5.67 -7.58
CA PRO A 84 20.30 5.94 -8.89
C PRO A 84 18.77 6.10 -8.86
N SER A 85 18.09 5.22 -8.11
CA SER A 85 16.61 5.27 -7.94
C SER A 85 16.17 6.55 -7.24
N LEU A 86 16.87 6.94 -6.19
CA LEU A 86 16.58 8.17 -5.46
C LEU A 86 16.76 9.41 -6.37
N VAL A 87 17.84 9.48 -7.13
CA VAL A 87 18.10 10.56 -8.09
C VAL A 87 17.03 10.59 -9.18
N SER A 88 16.62 9.40 -9.69
CA SER A 88 15.57 9.26 -10.70
C SER A 88 14.20 9.80 -10.21
N MET A 89 13.92 9.75 -8.92
CA MET A 89 12.72 10.38 -8.32
C MET A 89 12.93 11.88 -8.07
N LEU A 90 14.09 12.28 -7.54
CA LEU A 90 14.33 13.66 -7.10
C LEU A 90 14.33 14.66 -8.25
N ILE A 91 14.94 14.31 -9.39
CA ILE A 91 15.03 15.21 -10.56
C ILE A 91 13.63 15.55 -11.10
N PRO A 92 12.76 14.58 -11.44
CA PRO A 92 11.40 14.89 -11.88
C PRO A 92 10.56 15.61 -10.81
N ALA A 93 10.72 15.24 -9.52
CA ALA A 93 10.01 15.91 -8.43
C ALA A 93 10.37 17.40 -8.35
N PHE A 94 11.64 17.73 -8.52
CA PHE A 94 12.10 19.13 -8.55
C PHE A 94 11.56 19.89 -9.78
N LEU A 95 11.61 19.27 -10.97
CA LEU A 95 11.07 19.88 -12.19
C LEU A 95 9.55 20.11 -12.08
N LEU A 96 8.80 19.12 -11.56
CA LEU A 96 7.36 19.24 -11.40
C LEU A 96 6.98 20.27 -10.32
N GLN A 97 7.82 20.47 -9.32
CA GLN A 97 7.62 21.55 -8.34
C GLN A 97 7.64 22.94 -8.99
N MET A 98 8.44 23.14 -10.02
CA MET A 98 8.48 24.42 -10.75
C MET A 98 7.22 24.65 -11.60
N LEU A 99 6.53 23.56 -12.00
CA LEU A 99 5.29 23.63 -12.78
C LEU A 99 4.05 23.86 -11.90
N LEU A 100 4.11 23.47 -10.63
CA LEU A 100 3.01 23.64 -9.68
C LEU A 100 3.00 25.07 -9.13
N LYS A 101 2.08 25.88 -9.59
CA LYS A 101 1.81 27.24 -9.10
C LYS A 101 0.55 27.20 -8.24
N GLY A 102 0.65 26.93 -6.96
CA GLY A 102 -0.50 27.06 -6.09
C GLY A 102 -0.41 26.31 -4.75
N ASN A 103 -1.13 26.80 -3.76
CA ASN A 103 -1.41 26.08 -2.54
C ASN A 103 -2.55 25.11 -2.80
N ILE A 104 -2.37 23.85 -2.44
CA ILE A 104 -3.46 22.88 -2.37
C ILE A 104 -4.43 23.40 -1.31
N GLN A 105 -5.63 23.80 -1.69
CA GLN A 105 -6.70 24.02 -0.74
C GLN A 105 -7.12 22.64 -0.21
N TYR A 106 -6.76 22.38 1.05
CA TYR A 106 -7.34 21.29 1.82
C TYR A 106 -8.77 21.72 2.18
N ASP A 107 -9.73 21.15 1.49
CA ASP A 107 -11.09 21.19 1.98
C ASP A 107 -11.26 20.07 3.01
N ASP A 108 -11.78 20.41 4.19
CA ASP A 108 -12.05 19.48 5.30
C ASP A 108 -13.17 18.45 4.98
N MET A 109 -13.21 17.96 3.76
CA MET A 109 -14.18 16.96 3.29
C MET A 109 -13.95 15.54 3.80
N THR A 110 -13.12 15.36 4.83
CA THR A 110 -12.94 14.04 5.46
C THR A 110 -14.18 13.53 6.18
N SER A 111 -15.13 14.39 6.48
CA SER A 111 -16.37 14.00 7.18
C SER A 111 -17.49 13.49 6.28
N ASP A 112 -17.60 13.98 5.05
CA ASP A 112 -18.77 13.67 4.21
C ASP A 112 -18.59 12.47 3.27
N MET A 113 -17.37 12.02 3.01
CA MET A 113 -17.12 10.88 2.11
C MET A 113 -17.08 9.51 2.80
N LEU A 114 -17.13 9.47 4.13
CA LEU A 114 -17.29 8.22 4.90
C LEU A 114 -18.77 7.89 5.14
N GLY A 115 -19.69 8.76 4.70
CA GLY A 115 -21.11 8.71 5.06
C GLY A 115 -21.93 7.59 4.42
N ASP A 116 -21.52 6.93 3.34
CA ASP A 116 -22.44 6.01 2.64
C ASP A 116 -21.83 4.66 2.19
N ARG A 117 -20.63 4.33 2.61
CA ARG A 117 -20.24 2.93 2.63
C ARG A 117 -20.18 2.49 4.08
N GLU A 118 -21.09 1.59 4.46
CA GLU A 118 -21.00 0.83 5.70
C GLU A 118 -19.63 0.13 5.74
N VAL A 119 -18.60 0.87 6.11
CA VAL A 119 -17.27 0.33 6.33
C VAL A 119 -17.42 -0.47 7.63
N LEU A 120 -17.32 -1.79 7.52
CA LEU A 120 -17.17 -2.65 8.68
C LEU A 120 -15.91 -2.17 9.42
N GLU A 121 -16.11 -1.40 10.49
CA GLU A 121 -15.00 -0.88 11.27
C GLU A 121 -14.34 -2.03 12.03
N PHE A 122 -13.17 -2.41 11.55
CA PHE A 122 -12.28 -3.27 12.33
C PHE A 122 -11.92 -2.57 13.66
N ASN A 123 -12.05 -3.28 14.75
CA ASN A 123 -11.59 -2.79 16.05
C ASN A 123 -10.10 -2.39 15.95
N GLY A 124 -9.67 -1.32 16.62
CA GLY A 124 -8.30 -0.82 16.56
C GLY A 124 -7.22 -1.89 16.81
N PHE A 125 -7.53 -2.90 17.61
CA PHE A 125 -6.66 -4.06 17.85
C PHE A 125 -6.56 -4.97 16.61
N GLN A 126 -7.67 -5.27 15.94
CA GLN A 126 -7.69 -6.08 14.72
C GLN A 126 -6.92 -5.42 13.59
N ARG A 127 -7.05 -4.10 13.44
CA ARG A 127 -6.32 -3.31 12.45
C ARG A 127 -4.81 -3.36 12.68
N LYS A 128 -4.37 -3.31 13.95
CA LYS A 128 -2.95 -3.46 14.31
C LYS A 128 -2.43 -4.87 14.01
N ILE A 129 -3.21 -5.92 14.27
CA ILE A 129 -2.83 -7.30 13.96
C ILE A 129 -2.67 -7.50 12.45
N VAL A 130 -3.66 -7.08 11.65
CA VAL A 130 -3.60 -7.20 10.18
C VAL A 130 -2.38 -6.43 9.63
N PHE A 131 -2.13 -5.23 10.14
CA PHE A 131 -0.96 -4.44 9.76
C PHE A 131 0.35 -5.13 10.16
N ALA A 132 0.45 -5.65 11.39
CA ALA A 132 1.65 -6.33 11.88
C ALA A 132 1.93 -7.62 11.09
N ILE A 133 0.90 -8.41 10.76
CA ILE A 133 1.04 -9.61 9.91
C ILE A 133 1.48 -9.23 8.49
N GLY A 134 0.89 -8.19 7.91
CA GLY A 134 1.24 -7.72 6.57
C GLY A 134 2.70 -7.25 6.49
N VAL A 135 3.08 -6.30 7.34
CA VAL A 135 4.44 -5.74 7.34
C VAL A 135 5.47 -6.77 7.81
N GLY A 136 5.21 -7.47 8.92
CA GLY A 136 6.10 -8.51 9.45
C GLY A 136 6.26 -9.67 8.48
N GLY A 137 5.16 -10.07 7.82
CA GLY A 137 5.19 -11.10 6.79
C GLY A 137 6.06 -10.72 5.60
N LEU A 138 5.89 -9.52 5.05
CA LEU A 138 6.73 -9.03 3.95
C LEU A 138 8.21 -8.94 4.34
N CYS A 139 8.51 -8.45 5.54
CA CYS A 139 9.88 -8.42 6.06
C CYS A 139 10.48 -9.82 6.28
N SER A 140 9.65 -10.84 6.48
CA SER A 140 10.10 -12.22 6.65
C SER A 140 10.42 -12.95 5.33
N VAL A 141 9.99 -12.42 4.17
CA VAL A 141 10.20 -13.07 2.86
C VAL A 141 11.69 -13.32 2.55
N PRO A 142 12.62 -12.36 2.74
CA PRO A 142 14.04 -12.60 2.52
C PRO A 142 14.62 -13.67 3.46
N LEU A 143 14.19 -13.69 4.73
CA LEU A 143 14.55 -14.71 5.70
C LEU A 143 14.05 -16.10 5.29
N PHE A 144 12.79 -16.18 4.86
CA PHE A 144 12.19 -17.42 4.36
C PHE A 144 12.96 -17.98 3.17
N HIS A 145 13.32 -17.13 2.20
CA HIS A 145 14.16 -17.53 1.07
C HIS A 145 15.53 -18.07 1.53
N PHE A 146 16.18 -17.38 2.48
CA PHE A 146 17.49 -17.78 3.00
C PHE A 146 17.49 -19.15 3.68
N PHE A 147 16.41 -19.51 4.40
CA PHE A 147 16.31 -20.78 5.12
C PHE A 147 15.78 -21.94 4.27
N THR A 148 15.01 -21.68 3.24
CA THR A 148 14.29 -22.72 2.49
C THR A 148 14.83 -22.92 1.08
N ASP A 149 15.67 -22.01 0.58
CA ASP A 149 16.10 -21.92 -0.83
C ASP A 149 14.94 -21.89 -1.84
N LEU A 150 13.70 -21.66 -1.35
CA LEU A 150 12.52 -21.52 -2.20
C LEU A 150 12.47 -20.11 -2.82
N PRO A 151 11.91 -19.99 -4.02
CA PRO A 151 11.75 -18.68 -4.66
C PRO A 151 10.97 -17.70 -3.79
N PRO A 152 11.32 -16.40 -3.77
CA PRO A 152 10.69 -15.39 -2.91
C PRO A 152 9.17 -15.31 -3.04
N PHE A 153 8.62 -15.59 -4.22
CA PHE A 153 7.18 -15.60 -4.43
C PHE A 153 6.45 -16.63 -3.54
N ALA A 154 7.10 -17.75 -3.20
CA ALA A 154 6.50 -18.75 -2.31
C ALA A 154 6.30 -18.18 -0.90
N GLY A 155 7.25 -17.39 -0.40
CA GLY A 155 7.13 -16.67 0.87
C GLY A 155 6.02 -15.62 0.84
N ILE A 156 5.90 -14.87 -0.26
CA ILE A 156 4.83 -13.87 -0.45
C ILE A 156 3.45 -14.53 -0.47
N LEU A 157 3.29 -15.66 -1.19
CA LEU A 157 2.03 -16.40 -1.23
C LEU A 157 1.64 -16.97 0.13
N LEU A 158 2.61 -17.45 0.91
CA LEU A 158 2.38 -17.92 2.28
C LEU A 158 1.87 -16.79 3.17
N VAL A 159 2.53 -15.62 3.15
CA VAL A 159 2.11 -14.44 3.90
C VAL A 159 0.70 -13.97 3.49
N LEU A 160 0.43 -13.96 2.19
CA LEU A 160 -0.89 -13.60 1.66
C LEU A 160 -1.97 -14.57 2.14
N GLY A 161 -1.70 -15.88 2.14
CA GLY A 161 -2.61 -16.90 2.64
C GLY A 161 -2.95 -16.72 4.12
N ILE A 162 -1.93 -16.43 4.95
CA ILE A 162 -2.11 -16.14 6.38
C ILE A 162 -2.93 -14.86 6.56
N LEU A 163 -2.57 -13.79 5.84
CA LEU A 163 -3.27 -12.51 5.93
C LEU A 163 -4.74 -12.64 5.52
N TRP A 164 -5.01 -13.35 4.44
CA TRP A 164 -6.38 -13.62 3.99
C TRP A 164 -7.17 -14.40 5.04
N THR A 165 -6.60 -15.48 5.55
CA THR A 165 -7.26 -16.31 6.57
C THR A 165 -7.63 -15.50 7.81
N VAL A 166 -6.69 -14.69 8.33
CA VAL A 166 -6.93 -13.82 9.50
C VAL A 166 -8.00 -12.77 9.21
N THR A 167 -7.94 -12.13 8.05
CA THR A 167 -8.90 -11.11 7.65
C THR A 167 -10.31 -11.72 7.48
N GLU A 168 -10.41 -12.90 6.88
CA GLU A 168 -11.68 -13.63 6.71
C GLU A 168 -12.30 -14.03 8.05
N VAL A 169 -11.49 -14.51 9.00
CA VAL A 169 -11.97 -14.85 10.35
C VAL A 169 -12.49 -13.60 11.06
N PHE A 170 -11.78 -12.47 10.97
CA PHE A 170 -12.24 -11.22 11.56
C PHE A 170 -13.54 -10.73 10.90
N TYR A 171 -13.64 -10.81 9.58
CA TYR A 171 -14.82 -10.43 8.83
C TYR A 171 -16.05 -11.28 9.22
N ARG A 172 -15.91 -12.59 9.28
CA ARG A 172 -16.99 -13.50 9.71
C ARG A 172 -17.45 -13.23 11.14
N ASN A 173 -16.52 -12.96 12.05
CA ASN A 173 -16.85 -12.64 13.44
C ASN A 173 -17.61 -11.32 13.55
N LEU A 174 -17.27 -10.30 12.73
CA LEU A 174 -17.99 -9.04 12.68
C LEU A 174 -19.41 -9.21 12.13
N HIS A 175 -19.56 -9.95 11.04
CA HIS A 175 -20.88 -10.26 10.48
C HIS A 175 -21.79 -11.03 11.44
N LYS A 176 -21.22 -11.99 12.18
CA LYS A 176 -21.98 -12.76 13.18
C LYS A 176 -22.48 -11.86 14.31
N LYS A 177 -21.60 -10.99 14.87
CA LYS A 177 -22.01 -10.02 15.91
C LYS A 177 -23.10 -9.07 15.42
N ARG A 178 -22.98 -8.56 14.19
CA ARG A 178 -23.97 -7.64 13.61
C ARG A 178 -25.31 -8.32 13.34
N GLY A 179 -25.30 -9.57 12.87
CA GLY A 179 -26.51 -10.38 12.71
C GLY A 179 -27.24 -10.59 14.02
N ASP A 180 -26.51 -10.88 15.10
CA ASP A 180 -27.07 -11.05 16.43
C ASP A 180 -27.66 -9.73 17.00
N GLU A 181 -27.01 -8.60 16.79
CA GLU A 181 -27.51 -7.27 17.19
C GLU A 181 -28.77 -6.86 16.43
N ILE A 182 -28.82 -7.09 15.12
CA ILE A 182 -30.00 -6.79 14.30
C ILE A 182 -31.18 -7.68 14.72
N GLN A 183 -30.93 -8.94 15.03
CA GLN A 183 -31.96 -9.87 15.47
C GLN A 183 -32.48 -9.53 16.87
N PHE A 184 -31.59 -9.06 17.76
CA PHE A 184 -31.97 -8.58 19.08
C PHE A 184 -32.81 -7.30 18.99
N SER A 185 -32.38 -6.33 18.19
CA SER A 185 -33.13 -5.08 17.96
C SER A 185 -34.53 -5.33 17.40
N LYS A 186 -34.67 -6.23 16.42
CA LYS A 186 -35.98 -6.63 15.88
C LYS A 186 -36.86 -7.29 16.91
N ARG A 187 -36.32 -8.12 17.81
CA ARG A 187 -37.07 -8.74 18.90
C ARG A 187 -37.55 -7.71 19.93
N VAL A 188 -36.70 -6.76 20.29
CA VAL A 188 -37.08 -5.67 21.23
C VAL A 188 -38.15 -4.79 20.63
N CYS A 189 -38.07 -4.46 19.33
CA CYS A 189 -39.06 -3.65 18.63
C CYS A 189 -40.42 -4.37 18.43
N SER A 190 -40.42 -5.69 18.46
CA SER A 190 -41.67 -6.51 18.39
C SER A 190 -42.35 -6.77 19.75
N LEU A 191 -41.70 -6.36 20.84
CA LEU A 191 -42.22 -6.46 22.20
C LEU A 191 -42.74 -5.13 22.77
N LEU A 192 -42.54 -4.03 22.04
CA LEU A 192 -43.09 -2.69 22.27
C LEU A 192 -44.29 -2.42 21.35
#